data_acf4b2b4e60c7864ac933199303c87a4
#
_entry.id   acf4b2b4e60c7864ac933199303c87a4
#
_cell.length_a   1.000
_cell.length_b   1.000
_cell.length_c   1.000
_cell.angle_alpha   90.00
_cell.angle_beta   90.00
_cell.angle_gamma   90.00
#
_symmetry.space_group_name_H-M   'P 1'
#
loop_
_entity.id
_entity.type
_entity.pdbx_description
1 polymer ?
#
loop_
_entity_poly.entity_id
_entity_poly.type
_entity_poly.pdbx_seq_one_letter_code
_entity_poly.pdbx_strand_id
1 'polypeptide(L)'
;GTNGKGSVSNMLASVLAAAGFKVGLYTSPHILDFRERMRVVDNVGVRMVSKEYIWDFVNRWQETFDHLDMSFFEITTVMAMSWFAESEADWVVLETGLGGRLDSTNIVTPVLSVITNIGLDHCDLLGETLPEIAFEKAGIIKPKVPVVVGESNPETDSVFERKVLYTNISEPSFMGSRTAVMSLLTFADKTVPGLWERHEDILVRMDLQGQYQR
;
A
#
# COMPACT_ATOMS: atom_id res chain seq x y z
N GLY A 1 1.79 5.86 -5.68
CA GLY A 1 1.29 7.14 -6.15
C GLY A 1 1.95 8.33 -5.45
N THR A 2 1.75 9.53 -5.96
CA THR A 2 2.29 10.75 -5.33
C THR A 2 1.48 11.10 -4.08
N ASN A 3 0.17 11.27 -4.22
CA ASN A 3 -0.74 11.61 -3.14
C ASN A 3 -1.72 10.48 -2.86
N GLY A 4 -2.34 10.48 -1.66
CA GLY A 4 -3.42 9.57 -1.31
C GLY A 4 -3.01 8.13 -0.95
N LYS A 5 -1.72 7.79 -0.94
CA LYS A 5 -1.24 6.44 -0.57
C LYS A 5 -1.77 6.00 0.79
N GLY A 6 -1.51 6.79 1.83
CA GLY A 6 -1.94 6.48 3.19
C GLY A 6 -3.46 6.40 3.35
N SER A 7 -4.21 7.29 2.66
CA SER A 7 -5.68 7.24 2.66
C SER A 7 -6.21 5.94 2.06
N VAL A 8 -5.73 5.56 0.87
CA VAL A 8 -6.12 4.31 0.22
C VAL A 8 -5.71 3.10 1.07
N SER A 9 -4.50 3.10 1.64
CA SER A 9 -4.05 2.02 2.51
C SER A 9 -4.93 1.84 3.75
N ASN A 10 -5.31 2.94 4.41
CA ASN A 10 -6.23 2.89 5.55
C ASN A 10 -7.64 2.41 5.16
N MET A 11 -8.17 2.87 4.01
CA MET A 11 -9.47 2.43 3.50
C MET A 11 -9.47 0.93 3.20
N LEU A 12 -8.46 0.42 2.50
CA LEU A 12 -8.31 -1.01 2.20
C LEU A 12 -8.23 -1.85 3.47
N ALA A 13 -7.41 -1.44 4.43
CA ALA A 13 -7.30 -2.15 5.70
C ALA A 13 -8.63 -2.17 6.46
N SER A 14 -9.37 -1.06 6.45
CA SER A 14 -10.69 -0.97 7.11
C SER A 14 -11.73 -1.86 6.45
N VAL A 15 -11.75 -1.94 5.12
CA VAL A 15 -12.68 -2.81 4.37
C VAL A 15 -12.39 -4.28 4.66
N LEU A 16 -11.13 -4.69 4.59
CA LEU A 16 -10.72 -6.07 4.88
C LEU A 16 -11.01 -6.44 6.34
N ALA A 17 -10.74 -5.54 7.28
CA ALA A 17 -11.05 -5.76 8.70
C ALA A 17 -12.56 -5.90 8.95
N ALA A 18 -13.38 -5.08 8.29
CA ALA A 18 -14.84 -5.19 8.36
C ALA A 18 -15.36 -6.50 7.74
N ALA A 19 -14.63 -7.07 6.78
CA ALA A 19 -14.90 -8.39 6.23
C ALA A 19 -14.50 -9.56 7.17
N GLY A 20 -13.94 -9.25 8.33
CA GLY A 20 -13.57 -10.23 9.35
C GLY A 20 -12.11 -10.67 9.33
N PHE A 21 -11.27 -10.05 8.51
CA PHE A 21 -9.85 -10.38 8.44
C PHE A 21 -9.02 -9.59 9.46
N LYS A 22 -7.92 -10.17 9.89
CA LYS A 22 -6.85 -9.50 10.61
C LYS A 22 -5.86 -8.90 9.60
N VAL A 23 -5.71 -7.59 9.59
CA VAL A 23 -4.97 -6.86 8.54
C VAL A 23 -3.76 -6.17 9.15
N GLY A 24 -2.57 -6.54 8.69
CA GLY A 24 -1.36 -5.74 8.90
C GLY A 24 -1.38 -4.51 8.03
N LEU A 25 -1.18 -3.33 8.60
CA LEU A 25 -1.16 -2.06 7.90
C LEU A 25 0.16 -1.32 8.16
N TYR A 26 0.96 -1.19 7.11
CA TYR A 26 2.21 -0.42 7.12
C TYR A 26 2.03 0.91 6.39
N THR A 27 2.31 2.02 7.06
CA THR A 27 2.16 3.38 6.50
C THR A 27 3.35 4.28 6.87
N SER A 28 3.60 5.32 6.07
CA SER A 28 4.64 6.31 6.32
C SER A 28 4.31 7.69 5.74
N PRO A 29 4.83 8.77 6.35
CA PRO A 29 5.50 8.82 7.66
C PRO A 29 4.52 8.70 8.83
N HIS A 30 5.02 8.63 10.06
CA HIS A 30 4.21 8.84 11.26
C HIS A 30 4.08 10.35 11.57
N ILE A 31 3.09 10.71 12.37
CA ILE A 31 2.83 12.12 12.75
C ILE A 31 3.29 12.39 14.18
N LEU A 32 2.89 11.56 15.12
CA LEU A 32 3.17 11.74 16.55
C LEU A 32 3.98 10.59 17.15
N ASP A 33 3.67 9.36 16.78
CA ASP A 33 4.27 8.17 17.38
C ASP A 33 4.78 7.24 16.27
N PHE A 34 6.02 6.78 16.40
CA PHE A 34 6.64 5.83 15.46
C PHE A 34 5.75 4.61 15.20
N ARG A 35 5.03 4.13 16.21
CA ARG A 35 4.17 2.95 16.14
C ARG A 35 2.99 3.09 15.18
N GLU A 36 2.64 4.32 14.77
CA GLU A 36 1.64 4.57 13.74
C GLU A 36 1.98 3.91 12.40
N ARG A 37 3.27 3.64 12.17
CA ARG A 37 3.75 2.99 10.95
C ARG A 37 3.35 1.53 10.85
N MET A 38 3.11 0.86 11.98
CA MET A 38 2.84 -0.56 12.06
C MET A 38 1.60 -0.81 12.91
N ARG A 39 0.52 -1.17 12.26
CA ARG A 39 -0.79 -1.39 12.89
C ARG A 39 -1.37 -2.72 12.46
N VAL A 40 -2.07 -3.37 13.36
CA VAL A 40 -2.99 -4.48 13.05
C VAL A 40 -4.41 -3.96 13.24
N VAL A 41 -5.21 -4.13 12.19
CA VAL A 41 -6.61 -3.69 12.12
C VAL A 41 -7.48 -4.94 11.99
N ASP A 42 -8.46 -5.09 12.85
CA ASP A 42 -9.43 -6.17 12.84
C ASP A 42 -10.82 -5.68 13.28
N ASN A 43 -11.78 -6.56 13.41
CA ASN A 43 -13.14 -6.23 13.84
C ASN A 43 -13.25 -5.76 15.30
N VAL A 44 -12.20 -5.93 16.10
CA VAL A 44 -12.12 -5.45 17.49
C VAL A 44 -11.60 -4.02 17.54
N GLY A 45 -10.74 -3.63 16.60
CA GLY A 45 -10.20 -2.28 16.51
C GLY A 45 -8.81 -2.21 15.88
N VAL A 46 -8.07 -1.16 16.24
CA VAL A 46 -6.73 -0.88 15.72
C VAL A 46 -5.72 -1.02 16.86
N ARG A 47 -4.71 -1.86 16.67
CA ARG A 47 -3.58 -2.01 17.59
C ARG A 47 -2.29 -1.58 16.90
N MET A 48 -1.52 -0.75 17.56
CA MET A 48 -0.15 -0.42 17.13
C MET A 48 0.84 -1.47 17.67
N VAL A 49 1.96 -1.64 17.00
CA VAL A 49 3.09 -2.41 17.53
C VAL A 49 3.50 -1.90 18.90
N SER A 50 3.86 -2.78 19.82
CA SER A 50 4.27 -2.38 21.17
C SER A 50 5.70 -1.80 21.18
N LYS A 51 6.01 -0.99 22.19
CA LYS A 51 7.37 -0.45 22.38
C LYS A 51 8.36 -1.56 22.71
N GLU A 52 7.90 -2.55 23.44
CA GLU A 52 8.67 -3.74 23.83
C GLU A 52 9.07 -4.55 22.60
N TYR A 53 8.12 -4.79 21.67
CA TYR A 53 8.43 -5.47 20.41
C TYR A 53 9.50 -4.73 19.59
N ILE A 54 9.35 -3.40 19.44
CA ILE A 54 10.32 -2.59 18.73
C ILE A 54 11.71 -2.72 19.37
N TRP A 55 11.78 -2.60 20.70
CA TRP A 55 13.02 -2.70 21.45
C TRP A 55 13.69 -4.07 21.28
N ASP A 56 12.92 -5.14 21.47
CA ASP A 56 13.41 -6.51 21.36
C ASP A 56 13.87 -6.84 19.93
N PHE A 57 13.12 -6.37 18.92
CA PHE A 57 13.46 -6.55 17.53
C PHE A 57 14.78 -5.86 17.18
N VAL A 58 14.94 -4.59 17.57
CA VAL A 58 16.16 -3.82 17.29
C VAL A 58 17.34 -4.45 17.99
N ASN A 59 17.24 -4.79 19.28
CA ASN A 59 18.32 -5.42 20.03
C ASN A 59 18.74 -6.77 19.44
N ARG A 60 17.78 -7.56 18.97
CA ARG A 60 18.06 -8.87 18.38
C ARG A 60 18.84 -8.78 17.07
N TRP A 61 18.55 -7.76 16.26
CA TRP A 61 19.05 -7.67 14.90
C TRP A 61 20.06 -6.54 14.68
N GLN A 62 20.43 -5.79 15.72
CA GLN A 62 21.31 -4.62 15.63
C GLN A 62 22.60 -4.92 14.87
N GLU A 63 23.31 -5.98 15.25
CA GLU A 63 24.58 -6.35 14.56
C GLU A 63 24.37 -6.62 13.06
N THR A 64 23.23 -7.22 12.69
CA THR A 64 22.88 -7.45 11.29
C THR A 64 22.61 -6.14 10.56
N PHE A 65 21.87 -5.23 11.20
CA PHE A 65 21.55 -3.93 10.63
C PHE A 65 22.81 -3.10 10.39
N ASP A 66 23.72 -3.09 11.35
CA ASP A 66 25.01 -2.39 11.26
C ASP A 66 25.91 -3.04 10.19
N HIS A 67 25.97 -4.37 10.12
CA HIS A 67 26.75 -5.08 9.11
C HIS A 67 26.26 -4.84 7.68
N LEU A 68 24.97 -4.73 7.48
CA LEU A 68 24.33 -4.51 6.17
C LEU A 68 24.16 -3.03 5.82
N ASP A 69 24.55 -2.11 6.70
CA ASP A 69 24.36 -0.66 6.57
C ASP A 69 22.90 -0.29 6.21
N MET A 70 21.96 -0.93 6.91
CA MET A 70 20.52 -0.79 6.62
C MET A 70 20.00 0.59 6.98
N SER A 71 19.29 1.21 6.06
CA SER A 71 18.58 2.47 6.29
C SER A 71 17.45 2.30 7.29
N PHE A 72 17.06 3.40 7.94
CA PHE A 72 15.89 3.43 8.83
C PHE A 72 14.61 2.86 8.19
N PHE A 73 14.38 3.13 6.90
CA PHE A 73 13.18 2.65 6.22
C PHE A 73 13.23 1.14 5.94
N GLU A 74 14.39 0.60 5.59
CA GLU A 74 14.60 -0.84 5.44
C GLU A 74 14.38 -1.58 6.74
N ILE A 75 14.98 -1.11 7.84
CA ILE A 75 14.80 -1.69 9.18
C ILE A 75 13.32 -1.70 9.57
N THR A 76 12.62 -0.57 9.39
CA THR A 76 11.20 -0.48 9.76
C THR A 76 10.31 -1.33 8.87
N THR A 77 10.65 -1.50 7.59
CA THR A 77 9.93 -2.38 6.67
C THR A 77 10.06 -3.86 7.09
N VAL A 78 11.28 -4.32 7.38
CA VAL A 78 11.51 -5.70 7.83
C VAL A 78 10.85 -5.95 9.18
N MET A 79 10.94 -4.99 10.11
CA MET A 79 10.25 -5.06 11.42
C MET A 79 8.74 -5.21 11.24
N ALA A 80 8.13 -4.42 10.36
CA ALA A 80 6.70 -4.48 10.09
C ALA A 80 6.29 -5.86 9.56
N MET A 81 7.03 -6.40 8.57
CA MET A 81 6.75 -7.72 7.99
C MET A 81 6.86 -8.83 9.03
N SER A 82 7.91 -8.80 9.88
CA SER A 82 8.08 -9.76 10.98
C SER A 82 6.93 -9.70 11.97
N TRP A 83 6.55 -8.49 12.38
CA TRP A 83 5.46 -8.32 13.33
C TRP A 83 4.09 -8.75 12.78
N PHE A 84 3.82 -8.49 11.50
CA PHE A 84 2.59 -8.94 10.86
C PHE A 84 2.53 -10.47 10.75
N ALA A 85 3.65 -11.12 10.45
CA ALA A 85 3.73 -12.57 10.43
C ALA A 85 3.52 -13.16 11.84
N GLU A 86 4.18 -12.63 12.87
CA GLU A 86 4.01 -13.05 14.27
C GLU A 86 2.60 -12.75 14.81
N SER A 87 1.96 -11.71 14.27
CA SER A 87 0.56 -11.37 14.58
C SER A 87 -0.44 -12.25 13.85
N GLU A 88 0.00 -13.16 12.98
CA GLU A 88 -0.87 -14.00 12.15
C GLU A 88 -1.88 -13.15 11.35
N ALA A 89 -1.38 -12.10 10.66
CA ALA A 89 -2.21 -11.28 9.82
C ALA A 89 -2.63 -12.05 8.56
N ASP A 90 -3.93 -12.07 8.26
CA ASP A 90 -4.48 -12.72 7.07
C ASP A 90 -4.11 -11.94 5.80
N TRP A 91 -4.08 -10.62 5.90
CA TRP A 91 -3.75 -9.69 4.84
C TRP A 91 -2.75 -8.65 5.31
N VAL A 92 -1.94 -8.16 4.38
CA VAL A 92 -1.03 -7.04 4.65
C VAL A 92 -1.21 -5.97 3.60
N VAL A 93 -1.45 -4.74 4.04
CA VAL A 93 -1.48 -3.54 3.20
C VAL A 93 -0.18 -2.77 3.44
N LEU A 94 0.64 -2.68 2.39
CA LEU A 94 1.93 -2.00 2.43
C LEU A 94 1.87 -0.69 1.64
N GLU A 95 2.06 0.42 2.32
CA GLU A 95 2.29 1.70 1.68
C GLU A 95 3.77 1.84 1.31
N THR A 96 4.08 2.08 0.02
CA THR A 96 5.44 2.43 -0.42
C THR A 96 5.90 3.75 0.19
N GLY A 97 7.15 3.82 0.62
CA GLY A 97 7.71 5.06 1.16
C GLY A 97 7.97 6.09 0.06
N LEU A 98 8.82 5.75 -0.90
CA LEU A 98 9.23 6.65 -1.98
C LEU A 98 9.33 5.89 -3.33
N GLY A 99 8.76 6.49 -4.38
CA GLY A 99 8.81 5.91 -5.72
C GLY A 99 8.04 4.60 -5.80
N GLY A 100 8.73 3.50 -5.98
CA GLY A 100 8.18 2.15 -6.04
C GLY A 100 9.25 1.11 -6.42
N ARG A 101 9.95 1.30 -7.54
CA ARG A 101 10.90 0.34 -8.11
C ARG A 101 12.00 -0.07 -7.13
N LEU A 102 12.58 0.87 -6.42
CA LEU A 102 13.66 0.68 -5.46
C LEU A 102 13.21 0.84 -4.00
N ASP A 103 11.89 0.91 -3.76
CA ASP A 103 11.36 1.01 -2.41
C ASP A 103 11.54 -0.30 -1.66
N SER A 104 11.89 -0.23 -0.36
CA SER A 104 12.13 -1.40 0.47
C SER A 104 10.90 -2.31 0.59
N THR A 105 9.68 -1.75 0.44
CA THR A 105 8.45 -2.55 0.44
C THR A 105 8.27 -3.37 -0.84
N ASN A 106 9.04 -3.09 -1.91
CA ASN A 106 8.91 -3.73 -3.21
C ASN A 106 9.55 -5.14 -3.29
N ILE A 107 10.02 -5.68 -2.18
CA ILE A 107 10.55 -7.05 -2.08
C ILE A 107 9.43 -8.11 -2.15
N VAL A 108 8.19 -7.74 -1.93
CA VAL A 108 7.04 -8.66 -1.94
C VAL A 108 6.50 -8.90 -3.34
N THR A 109 5.78 -10.02 -3.52
CA THR A 109 4.87 -10.25 -4.64
C THR A 109 3.45 -10.06 -4.13
N PRO A 110 2.81 -8.91 -4.39
CA PRO A 110 1.47 -8.64 -3.86
C PRO A 110 0.39 -9.38 -4.65
N VAL A 111 -0.81 -9.46 -4.11
CA VAL A 111 -2.01 -9.93 -4.83
C VAL A 111 -2.64 -8.82 -5.68
N LEU A 112 -2.35 -7.57 -5.36
CA LEU A 112 -2.82 -6.37 -6.06
C LEU A 112 -1.81 -5.24 -5.87
N SER A 113 -1.47 -4.54 -6.95
CA SER A 113 -0.73 -3.28 -6.91
C SER A 113 -1.67 -2.10 -7.14
N VAL A 114 -1.50 -1.02 -6.35
CA VAL A 114 -2.30 0.20 -6.49
C VAL A 114 -1.40 1.41 -6.65
N ILE A 115 -1.61 2.18 -7.71
CA ILE A 115 -0.94 3.47 -7.96
C ILE A 115 -2.02 4.54 -7.92
N THR A 116 -2.02 5.39 -6.89
CA THR A 116 -3.11 6.35 -6.65
C THR A 116 -3.16 7.44 -7.70
N ASN A 117 -2.07 8.16 -7.88
CA ASN A 117 -1.90 9.18 -8.93
C ASN A 117 -0.42 9.47 -9.18
N ILE A 118 -0.14 10.25 -10.22
CA ILE A 118 1.20 10.76 -10.53
C ILE A 118 1.17 12.29 -10.47
N GLY A 119 2.15 12.84 -9.78
CA GLY A 119 2.38 14.29 -9.69
C GLY A 119 3.86 14.58 -9.48
N LEU A 120 4.27 15.80 -9.74
CA LEU A 120 5.63 16.26 -9.49
C LEU A 120 5.88 16.31 -7.97
N ASP A 121 6.73 15.39 -7.51
CA ASP A 121 7.14 15.27 -6.11
C ASP A 121 8.43 14.47 -6.04
N HIS A 122 9.33 14.85 -5.14
CA HIS A 122 10.67 14.23 -5.02
C HIS A 122 11.42 14.18 -6.37
N CYS A 123 11.36 15.27 -7.14
CA CYS A 123 11.90 15.32 -8.50
C CYS A 123 13.40 15.07 -8.55
N ASP A 124 14.12 15.43 -7.50
CA ASP A 124 15.55 15.17 -7.29
C ASP A 124 15.91 13.67 -7.25
N LEU A 125 14.95 12.79 -6.90
CA LEU A 125 15.16 11.35 -6.77
C LEU A 125 14.39 10.52 -7.80
N LEU A 126 13.20 10.98 -8.21
CA LEU A 126 12.29 10.20 -9.07
C LEU A 126 12.29 10.66 -10.53
N GLY A 127 12.93 11.80 -10.84
CA GLY A 127 12.93 12.40 -12.18
C GLY A 127 12.15 13.70 -12.25
N GLU A 128 12.46 14.50 -13.27
CA GLU A 128 11.94 15.86 -13.43
C GLU A 128 10.59 15.90 -14.20
N THR A 129 10.18 14.78 -14.79
CA THR A 129 8.98 14.67 -15.62
C THR A 129 7.98 13.65 -15.07
N LEU A 130 6.69 13.84 -15.38
CA LEU A 130 5.64 12.90 -14.98
C LEU A 130 5.90 11.47 -15.50
N PRO A 131 6.37 11.24 -16.75
CA PRO A 131 6.71 9.90 -17.23
C PRO A 131 7.85 9.23 -16.45
N GLU A 132 8.88 9.96 -16.04
CA GLU A 132 9.97 9.41 -15.22
C GLU A 132 9.47 8.99 -13.85
N ILE A 133 8.70 9.84 -13.19
CA ILE A 133 8.08 9.55 -11.90
C ILE A 133 7.10 8.35 -12.03
N ALA A 134 6.33 8.28 -13.12
CA ALA A 134 5.46 7.15 -13.41
C ALA A 134 6.24 5.84 -13.58
N PHE A 135 7.39 5.88 -14.25
CA PHE A 135 8.26 4.73 -14.42
C PHE A 135 8.77 4.17 -13.08
N GLU A 136 9.24 5.04 -12.18
CA GLU A 136 9.68 4.62 -10.85
C GLU A 136 8.51 4.01 -10.04
N LYS A 137 7.32 4.62 -10.10
CA LYS A 137 6.14 4.11 -9.39
C LYS A 137 5.60 2.82 -10.02
N ALA A 138 5.66 2.65 -11.34
CA ALA A 138 5.30 1.43 -12.04
C ALA A 138 6.20 0.22 -11.70
N GLY A 139 7.32 0.45 -11.01
CA GLY A 139 8.19 -0.62 -10.52
C GLY A 139 7.55 -1.61 -9.54
N ILE A 140 6.42 -1.25 -8.92
CA ILE A 140 5.65 -2.16 -8.05
C ILE A 140 4.74 -3.12 -8.84
N ILE A 141 4.56 -2.92 -10.14
CA ILE A 141 3.77 -3.82 -11.00
C ILE A 141 4.57 -5.09 -11.22
N LYS A 142 4.03 -6.22 -10.79
CA LYS A 142 4.68 -7.53 -10.85
C LYS A 142 4.00 -8.42 -11.91
N PRO A 143 4.72 -9.40 -12.48
CA PRO A 143 4.14 -10.35 -13.43
C PRO A 143 2.91 -11.07 -12.88
N LYS A 144 1.84 -11.11 -13.67
CA LYS A 144 0.56 -11.76 -13.34
C LYS A 144 -0.19 -11.17 -12.12
N VAL A 145 0.24 -10.03 -11.62
CA VAL A 145 -0.42 -9.34 -10.51
C VAL A 145 -1.26 -8.19 -11.07
N PRO A 146 -2.57 -8.15 -10.83
CA PRO A 146 -3.42 -7.04 -11.28
C PRO A 146 -2.94 -5.72 -10.70
N VAL A 147 -3.18 -4.65 -11.47
CA VAL A 147 -2.82 -3.29 -11.07
C VAL A 147 -4.01 -2.35 -11.26
N VAL A 148 -4.20 -1.47 -10.29
CA VAL A 148 -5.15 -0.35 -10.39
C VAL A 148 -4.34 0.94 -10.43
N VAL A 149 -4.60 1.76 -11.46
CA VAL A 149 -4.09 3.12 -11.58
C VAL A 149 -5.26 4.07 -11.34
N GLY A 150 -5.18 4.84 -10.26
CA GLY A 150 -6.31 5.63 -9.74
C GLY A 150 -6.65 6.87 -10.56
N GLU A 151 -5.73 7.33 -11.42
CA GLU A 151 -5.93 8.51 -12.26
C GLU A 151 -5.30 8.27 -13.64
N SER A 152 -6.10 8.47 -14.69
CA SER A 152 -5.63 8.48 -16.07
C SER A 152 -5.03 9.84 -16.41
N ASN A 153 -3.85 9.83 -17.01
CA ASN A 153 -3.16 11.02 -17.48
C ASN A 153 -2.42 10.71 -18.80
N PRO A 154 -2.73 11.44 -19.90
CA PRO A 154 -2.13 11.18 -21.23
C PRO A 154 -0.59 11.14 -21.24
N GLU A 155 0.07 11.85 -20.31
CA GLU A 155 1.53 11.86 -20.21
C GLU A 155 2.09 10.58 -19.56
N THR A 156 1.30 9.89 -18.74
CA THR A 156 1.77 8.75 -17.94
C THR A 156 1.15 7.41 -18.31
N ASP A 157 -0.02 7.39 -18.94
CA ASP A 157 -0.77 6.17 -19.26
C ASP A 157 0.06 5.19 -20.10
N SER A 158 0.79 5.69 -21.10
CA SER A 158 1.66 4.88 -21.95
C SER A 158 2.81 4.18 -21.17
N VAL A 159 3.21 4.71 -20.01
CA VAL A 159 4.24 4.09 -19.15
C VAL A 159 3.64 2.87 -18.48
N PHE A 160 2.42 2.98 -17.95
CA PHE A 160 1.73 1.86 -17.30
C PHE A 160 1.33 0.78 -18.28
N GLU A 161 0.79 1.16 -19.45
CA GLU A 161 0.45 0.21 -20.54
C GLU A 161 1.65 -0.62 -20.95
N ARG A 162 2.79 0.01 -21.21
CA ARG A 162 4.04 -0.71 -21.54
C ARG A 162 4.47 -1.65 -20.43
N LYS A 163 4.37 -1.22 -19.16
CA LYS A 163 4.76 -2.05 -18.02
C LYS A 163 3.85 -3.27 -17.88
N VAL A 164 2.55 -3.10 -18.07
CA VAL A 164 1.54 -4.15 -18.02
C VAL A 164 1.74 -5.18 -19.16
N LEU A 165 1.95 -4.72 -20.39
CA LEU A 165 2.29 -5.61 -21.51
C LEU A 165 3.54 -6.44 -21.24
N TYR A 166 4.56 -5.84 -20.63
CA TYR A 166 5.80 -6.55 -20.28
C TYR A 166 5.60 -7.61 -19.18
N THR A 167 4.57 -7.45 -18.35
CA THR A 167 4.29 -8.33 -17.21
C THR A 167 3.20 -9.36 -17.48
N ASN A 168 2.70 -9.48 -18.74
CA ASN A 168 1.62 -10.39 -19.13
C ASN A 168 0.34 -10.26 -18.29
N ILE A 169 -0.03 -9.02 -17.96
CA ILE A 169 -1.32 -8.69 -17.35
C ILE A 169 -2.28 -8.33 -18.47
N SER A 170 -3.52 -8.79 -18.40
CA SER A 170 -4.49 -8.66 -19.49
C SER A 170 -4.94 -7.25 -19.78
N GLU A 171 -4.87 -6.29 -18.86
CA GLU A 171 -5.04 -4.84 -19.06
C GLU A 171 -4.87 -4.09 -17.72
N PRO A 172 -4.31 -2.86 -17.70
CA PRO A 172 -4.37 -2.02 -16.52
C PRO A 172 -5.81 -1.49 -16.36
N SER A 173 -6.35 -1.57 -15.16
CA SER A 173 -7.61 -0.87 -14.88
C SER A 173 -7.29 0.60 -14.59
N PHE A 174 -7.43 1.46 -15.60
CA PHE A 174 -7.40 2.92 -15.43
C PHE A 174 -8.74 3.40 -14.90
N MET A 175 -8.74 4.15 -13.83
CA MET A 175 -9.99 4.55 -13.20
C MET A 175 -9.88 5.93 -12.56
N GLY A 176 -10.86 6.78 -12.81
CA GLY A 176 -11.08 7.98 -12.02
C GLY A 176 -11.28 7.66 -10.53
N SER A 177 -10.98 8.59 -9.64
CA SER A 177 -10.86 8.36 -8.20
C SER A 177 -12.02 7.60 -7.53
N ARG A 178 -13.27 7.81 -7.96
CA ARG A 178 -14.44 7.03 -7.50
C ARG A 178 -14.44 5.59 -8.00
N THR A 179 -14.03 5.39 -9.24
CA THR A 179 -14.06 4.08 -9.90
C THR A 179 -12.90 3.19 -9.42
N ALA A 180 -11.77 3.76 -9.01
CA ALA A 180 -10.65 3.01 -8.44
C ALA A 180 -11.03 2.30 -7.13
N VAL A 181 -11.77 2.98 -6.25
CA VAL A 181 -12.28 2.35 -5.02
C VAL A 181 -13.26 1.21 -5.35
N MET A 182 -14.17 1.44 -6.31
CA MET A 182 -15.14 0.41 -6.75
C MET A 182 -14.45 -0.82 -7.34
N SER A 183 -13.36 -0.64 -8.08
CA SER A 183 -12.63 -1.79 -8.64
C SER A 183 -11.77 -2.51 -7.64
N LEU A 184 -11.20 -1.80 -6.67
CA LEU A 184 -10.54 -2.43 -5.53
C LEU A 184 -11.53 -3.29 -4.75
N LEU A 185 -12.75 -2.80 -4.56
CA LEU A 185 -13.83 -3.53 -3.91
C LEU A 185 -14.31 -4.71 -4.77
N THR A 186 -14.48 -4.53 -6.09
CA THR A 186 -14.83 -5.62 -7.01
C THR A 186 -13.73 -6.69 -7.08
N PHE A 187 -12.46 -6.29 -7.01
CA PHE A 187 -11.35 -7.24 -6.91
C PHE A 187 -11.39 -7.98 -5.57
N ALA A 188 -11.62 -7.28 -4.48
CA ALA A 188 -11.77 -7.88 -3.17
C ALA A 188 -12.93 -8.87 -3.13
N ASP A 189 -14.08 -8.56 -3.76
CA ASP A 189 -15.22 -9.46 -3.86
C ASP A 189 -14.96 -10.72 -4.71
N LYS A 190 -14.18 -10.59 -5.79
CA LYS A 190 -13.72 -11.75 -6.58
C LYS A 190 -12.76 -12.64 -5.80
N THR A 191 -11.98 -12.05 -4.91
CA THR A 191 -11.00 -12.76 -4.06
C THR A 191 -11.68 -13.36 -2.83
N VAL A 192 -12.72 -12.69 -2.33
CA VAL A 192 -13.54 -13.10 -1.17
C VAL A 192 -15.01 -12.97 -1.56
N PRO A 193 -15.62 -14.02 -2.14
CA PRO A 193 -17.01 -13.99 -2.61
C PRO A 193 -17.99 -13.55 -1.53
N GLY A 194 -18.91 -12.65 -1.88
CA GLY A 194 -19.93 -12.12 -0.97
C GLY A 194 -19.45 -11.00 -0.05
N LEU A 195 -18.29 -10.41 -0.33
CA LEU A 195 -17.79 -9.24 0.40
C LEU A 195 -18.73 -8.03 0.25
N TRP A 196 -19.32 -7.84 -0.93
CA TRP A 196 -20.26 -6.75 -1.25
C TRP A 196 -21.59 -6.86 -0.53
N GLU A 197 -22.18 -8.06 -0.51
CA GLU A 197 -23.52 -8.29 0.07
C GLU A 197 -23.51 -8.05 1.59
N ARG A 198 -22.35 -8.12 2.22
CA ARG A 198 -22.21 -7.94 3.68
C ARG A 198 -21.88 -6.50 4.11
N HIS A 199 -21.57 -5.57 3.17
CA HIS A 199 -20.92 -4.31 3.54
C HIS A 199 -21.34 -3.07 2.74
N GLU A 200 -22.58 -2.99 2.24
CA GLU A 200 -23.12 -1.77 1.62
C GLU A 200 -22.96 -0.54 2.53
N ASP A 201 -23.10 -0.70 3.83
CA ASP A 201 -22.94 0.37 4.83
C ASP A 201 -21.50 0.91 4.93
N ILE A 202 -20.49 0.13 4.55
CA ILE A 202 -19.08 0.54 4.63
C ILE A 202 -18.73 1.53 3.52
N LEU A 203 -19.30 1.37 2.34
CA LEU A 203 -19.11 2.31 1.21
C LEU A 203 -19.63 3.70 1.54
N VAL A 204 -20.80 3.78 2.20
CA VAL A 204 -21.39 5.05 2.65
C VAL A 204 -20.50 5.72 3.71
N ARG A 205 -19.93 4.95 4.63
CA ARG A 205 -19.02 5.47 5.66
C ARG A 205 -17.67 5.93 5.08
N MET A 206 -17.16 5.27 4.06
CA MET A 206 -15.92 5.68 3.38
C MET A 206 -16.11 6.99 2.60
N ASP A 207 -17.25 7.18 1.94
CA ASP A 207 -17.57 8.45 1.25
C ASP A 207 -17.65 9.62 2.24
N LEU A 208 -18.20 9.41 3.43
CA LEU A 208 -18.29 10.43 4.47
C LEU A 208 -16.92 10.77 5.08
N GLN A 209 -16.05 9.80 5.27
CA GLN A 209 -14.70 10.04 5.81
C GLN A 209 -13.79 10.74 4.79
N GLY A 210 -13.92 10.46 3.50
CA GLY A 210 -13.17 11.14 2.44
C GLY A 210 -13.47 12.65 2.33
N GLN A 211 -14.64 13.10 2.80
CA GLN A 211 -15.00 14.52 2.81
C GLN A 211 -14.36 15.31 3.97
N TYR A 212 -13.90 14.65 5.03
CA TYR A 212 -13.30 15.28 6.21
C TYR A 212 -11.77 15.39 6.16
N GLN A 213 -11.12 14.91 5.10
CA GLN A 213 -9.67 15.01 4.91
C GLN A 213 -9.25 16.18 3.98
N ARG A 214 -10.07 17.22 3.87
CA ARG A 214 -9.71 18.46 3.17
C ARG A 214 -9.19 19.49 4.16
#